data_32b115f18e3cfcfee1a6f32fdf87f166
#
_entry.id   32b115f18e3cfcfee1a6f32fdf87f166
#
_cell.length_a   1.000
_cell.length_b   1.000
_cell.length_c   1.000
_cell.angle_alpha   90.00
_cell.angle_beta   90.00
_cell.angle_gamma   90.00
#
_symmetry.space_group_name_H-M   'P 1'
#
loop_
_entity.id
_entity.type
_entity.pdbx_description
1 polymer ?
#
loop_
_entity_poly.entity_id
_entity_poly.type
_entity_poly.pdbx_seq_one_letter_code
_entity_poly.pdbx_strand_id
1 'polypeptide(L)'
;MPNAENNSKASRPDLRMKELVEATGVPKSTILHYLGQGLLPKPRKTSPNMAYYDPVCVSRIQYIRHFQRRHRLSLSEIKQMLDKKDDHLDFSIYNELDTIIFGRAQDRRFLNAAEFCTATGLNRERLKGLLEAKLLLPLEENRFDPQDIGMGKMYAAVSGFGLSSEDMVEYVALCEKIVDHEMAIRERLTHHLPYDKDAALTIELVKSARMIRSYVIDRLFQQRVAAMQDLKSSKENQ
;
A
#
# COMPACT_ATOMS: atom_id res chain seq x y z
N MET A 1 36.99 -24.91 30.84
CA MET A 1 37.05 -23.67 30.07
C MET A 1 36.67 -23.99 28.66
N PRO A 2 35.57 -23.49 28.15
CA PRO A 2 35.56 -22.80 26.86
C PRO A 2 34.79 -21.50 26.88
N ASN A 3 35.26 -20.59 26.02
CA ASN A 3 34.85 -19.22 25.80
C ASN A 3 33.35 -19.06 25.49
N ALA A 4 32.72 -18.10 26.12
CA ALA A 4 31.48 -17.50 25.68
C ALA A 4 31.73 -16.74 24.38
N GLU A 5 31.24 -17.26 23.28
CA GLU A 5 31.16 -16.53 22.00
C GLU A 5 30.16 -15.38 22.15
N ASN A 6 30.73 -14.20 22.19
CA ASN A 6 30.07 -12.92 22.16
C ASN A 6 29.47 -12.69 20.74
N ASN A 7 28.23 -13.06 20.56
CA ASN A 7 27.49 -12.85 19.31
C ASN A 7 27.12 -11.35 19.21
N SER A 8 28.11 -10.53 18.87
CA SER A 8 27.91 -9.11 18.56
C SER A 8 27.14 -9.01 17.23
N LYS A 9 25.80 -8.82 17.32
CA LYS A 9 25.04 -8.27 16.20
C LYS A 9 25.73 -7.02 15.71
N ALA A 10 26.22 -7.03 14.48
CA ALA A 10 26.82 -5.88 13.82
C ALA A 10 25.81 -4.72 13.84
N SER A 11 25.97 -3.81 14.79
CA SER A 11 25.17 -2.58 14.87
C SER A 11 25.54 -1.71 13.68
N ARG A 12 24.55 -1.31 12.89
CA ARG A 12 24.75 -0.29 11.85
C ARG A 12 25.34 0.97 12.51
N PRO A 13 26.28 1.66 11.84
CA PRO A 13 26.90 2.85 12.41
C PRO A 13 25.86 3.94 12.68
N ASP A 14 26.02 4.65 13.81
CA ASP A 14 25.18 5.81 14.16
C ASP A 14 25.20 6.87 13.04
N LEU A 15 24.08 7.49 12.79
CA LEU A 15 23.87 8.49 11.72
C LEU A 15 24.05 9.92 12.24
N ARG A 16 24.61 10.80 11.41
CA ARG A 16 24.55 12.24 11.65
C ARG A 16 23.20 12.80 11.18
N MET A 17 22.83 14.00 11.66
CA MET A 17 21.59 14.66 11.28
C MET A 17 21.42 14.79 9.75
N LYS A 18 22.50 15.10 9.03
CA LYS A 18 22.46 15.20 7.55
C LYS A 18 22.08 13.86 6.90
N GLU A 19 22.70 12.78 7.34
CA GLU A 19 22.44 11.43 6.85
C GLU A 19 21.01 10.97 7.20
N LEU A 20 20.52 11.33 8.38
CA LEU A 20 19.14 11.03 8.78
C LEU A 20 18.12 11.81 7.93
N VAL A 21 18.38 13.06 7.59
CA VAL A 21 17.55 13.86 6.68
C VAL A 21 17.57 13.25 5.28
N GLU A 22 18.72 12.86 4.76
CA GLU A 22 18.87 12.22 3.45
C GLU A 22 18.14 10.88 3.38
N ALA A 23 18.30 10.03 4.41
CA ALA A 23 17.68 8.71 4.48
C ALA A 23 16.16 8.74 4.64
N THR A 24 15.60 9.80 5.25
CA THR A 24 14.16 9.88 5.55
C THR A 24 13.39 10.85 4.66
N GLY A 25 14.09 11.77 3.98
CA GLY A 25 13.47 12.87 3.24
C GLY A 25 12.70 13.86 4.15
N VAL A 26 13.00 13.87 5.47
CA VAL A 26 12.31 14.71 6.45
C VAL A 26 13.20 15.89 6.87
N PRO A 27 12.68 17.13 6.87
CA PRO A 27 13.46 18.30 7.30
C PRO A 27 13.98 18.18 8.74
N LYS A 28 15.18 18.72 8.99
CA LYS A 28 15.79 18.75 10.32
C LYS A 28 14.86 19.28 11.42
N SER A 29 14.08 20.32 11.14
CA SER A 29 13.12 20.89 12.10
C SER A 29 12.08 19.87 12.56
N THR A 30 11.55 19.07 11.63
CA THR A 30 10.58 18.01 11.92
C THR A 30 11.21 16.89 12.73
N ILE A 31 12.45 16.48 12.41
CA ILE A 31 13.18 15.47 13.18
C ILE A 31 13.41 15.96 14.62
N LEU A 32 13.81 17.22 14.80
CA LEU A 32 13.96 17.82 16.12
C LEU A 32 12.63 17.90 16.88
N HIS A 33 11.54 18.17 16.18
CA HIS A 33 10.20 18.14 16.77
C HIS A 33 9.85 16.72 17.26
N TYR A 34 10.09 15.69 16.47
CA TYR A 34 9.86 14.29 16.89
C TYR A 34 10.72 13.89 18.09
N LEU A 35 11.97 14.34 18.14
CA LEU A 35 12.85 14.17 19.32
C LEU A 35 12.27 14.87 20.56
N GLY A 36 11.79 16.11 20.40
CA GLY A 36 11.17 16.87 21.48
C GLY A 36 9.90 16.23 22.03
N GLN A 37 9.14 15.54 21.19
CA GLN A 37 7.95 14.77 21.56
C GLN A 37 8.28 13.39 22.14
N GLY A 38 9.55 12.98 22.15
CA GLY A 38 9.97 11.68 22.64
C GLY A 38 9.58 10.50 21.72
N LEU A 39 9.34 10.77 20.44
CA LEU A 39 9.04 9.76 19.44
C LEU A 39 10.27 9.02 18.91
N LEU A 40 11.44 9.64 19.06
CA LEU A 40 12.72 9.11 18.63
C LEU A 40 13.65 8.91 19.84
N PRO A 41 14.56 7.93 19.81
CA PRO A 41 15.60 7.78 20.80
C PRO A 41 16.44 9.05 20.91
N LYS A 42 16.90 9.37 22.14
CA LYS A 42 17.76 10.52 22.36
C LYS A 42 19.10 10.30 21.63
N PRO A 43 19.59 11.29 20.88
CA PRO A 43 20.88 11.16 20.21
C PRO A 43 22.04 11.15 21.23
N ARG A 44 23.08 10.44 20.88
CA ARG A 44 24.34 10.46 21.60
C ARG A 44 25.12 11.74 21.22
N LYS A 45 25.27 12.67 22.14
CA LYS A 45 26.06 13.89 21.95
C LYS A 45 27.54 13.62 22.27
N THR A 46 28.41 13.96 21.34
CA THR A 46 29.86 13.87 21.51
C THR A 46 30.52 15.25 21.73
N SER A 47 29.84 16.32 21.31
CA SER A 47 30.19 17.71 21.57
C SER A 47 28.95 18.61 21.50
N PRO A 48 29.00 19.88 21.87
CA PRO A 48 27.85 20.79 21.80
C PRO A 48 27.17 20.83 20.42
N ASN A 49 27.95 20.64 19.36
CA ASN A 49 27.49 20.74 17.98
C ASN A 49 27.44 19.39 17.24
N MET A 50 27.78 18.27 17.89
CA MET A 50 27.78 16.94 17.25
C MET A 50 26.88 15.96 17.99
N ALA A 51 25.90 15.47 17.28
CA ALA A 51 24.97 14.45 17.74
C ALA A 51 24.91 13.29 16.75
N TYR A 52 24.87 12.07 17.27
CA TYR A 52 24.75 10.83 16.52
C TYR A 52 23.43 10.15 16.87
N TYR A 53 22.73 9.69 15.85
CA TYR A 53 21.38 9.12 15.93
C TYR A 53 21.44 7.63 15.65
N ASP A 54 20.74 6.86 16.46
CA ASP A 54 20.55 5.43 16.22
C ASP A 54 19.90 5.22 14.85
N PRO A 55 20.38 4.26 14.05
CA PRO A 55 19.75 3.89 12.77
C PRO A 55 18.26 3.55 12.86
N VAL A 56 17.78 3.12 14.03
CA VAL A 56 16.34 2.90 14.30
C VAL A 56 15.50 4.18 14.12
N CYS A 57 16.12 5.36 14.18
CA CYS A 57 15.43 6.63 13.92
C CYS A 57 14.88 6.70 12.49
N VAL A 58 15.55 6.08 11.51
CA VAL A 58 15.07 6.06 10.12
C VAL A 58 13.72 5.35 10.04
N SER A 59 13.65 4.13 10.53
CA SER A 59 12.41 3.34 10.53
C SER A 59 11.32 3.97 11.39
N ARG A 60 11.65 4.52 12.57
CA ARG A 60 10.68 5.25 13.40
C ARG A 60 10.11 6.48 12.72
N ILE A 61 10.92 7.27 12.01
CA ILE A 61 10.45 8.44 11.25
C ILE A 61 9.52 8.01 10.10
N GLN A 62 9.89 6.97 9.37
CA GLN A 62 9.05 6.41 8.31
C GLN A 62 7.70 5.93 8.87
N TYR A 63 7.72 5.25 10.00
CA TYR A 63 6.55 4.81 10.73
C TYR A 63 5.65 5.99 11.15
N ILE A 64 6.21 7.01 11.81
CA ILE A 64 5.44 8.20 12.22
C ILE A 64 4.74 8.83 11.01
N ARG A 65 5.46 9.04 9.90
CA ARG A 65 4.90 9.62 8.68
C ARG A 65 3.82 8.74 8.05
N HIS A 66 4.02 7.43 8.08
CA HIS A 66 3.03 6.47 7.61
C HIS A 66 1.71 6.64 8.36
N PHE A 67 1.75 6.60 9.70
CA PHE A 67 0.56 6.71 10.53
C PHE A 67 -0.13 8.07 10.45
N GLN A 68 0.65 9.15 10.39
CA GLN A 68 0.07 10.48 10.19
C GLN A 68 -0.64 10.62 8.84
N ARG A 69 -0.04 10.12 7.76
CA ARG A 69 -0.59 10.28 6.40
C ARG A 69 -1.74 9.34 6.09
N ARG A 70 -1.63 8.08 6.49
CA ARG A 70 -2.58 7.04 6.13
C ARG A 70 -3.72 6.87 7.13
N HIS A 71 -3.41 6.99 8.41
CA HIS A 71 -4.37 6.74 9.48
C HIS A 71 -4.77 8.01 10.22
N ARG A 72 -4.23 9.17 9.81
CA ARG A 72 -4.48 10.49 10.43
C ARG A 72 -4.27 10.50 11.95
N LEU A 73 -3.44 9.60 12.46
CA LEU A 73 -3.14 9.53 13.88
C LEU A 73 -2.34 10.76 14.34
N SER A 74 -2.66 11.25 15.53
CA SER A 74 -1.89 12.29 16.20
C SER A 74 -0.54 11.77 16.67
N LEU A 75 0.43 12.64 16.88
CA LEU A 75 1.75 12.25 17.43
C LEU A 75 1.64 11.63 18.81
N SER A 76 0.63 12.00 19.61
CA SER A 76 0.39 11.41 20.93
C SER A 76 -0.09 9.96 20.86
N GLU A 77 -0.99 9.65 19.92
CA GLU A 77 -1.44 8.26 19.67
C GLU A 77 -0.29 7.40 19.16
N ILE A 78 0.48 7.93 18.19
CA ILE A 78 1.67 7.24 17.67
C ILE A 78 2.69 6.99 18.79
N LYS A 79 2.90 7.97 19.69
CA LYS A 79 3.78 7.81 20.83
C LYS A 79 3.32 6.71 21.77
N GLN A 80 2.02 6.66 22.12
CA GLN A 80 1.48 5.58 22.94
C GLN A 80 1.68 4.19 22.31
N MET A 81 1.62 4.11 20.98
CA MET A 81 1.90 2.87 20.26
C MET A 81 3.40 2.49 20.34
N LEU A 82 4.29 3.47 20.23
CA LEU A 82 5.74 3.27 20.33
C LEU A 82 6.18 2.91 21.75
N ASP A 83 5.57 3.51 22.79
CA ASP A 83 5.91 3.30 24.19
C ASP A 83 5.42 1.95 24.75
N LYS A 84 4.39 1.35 24.14
CA LYS A 84 3.84 0.04 24.53
C LYS A 84 4.68 -1.16 24.06
N LYS A 85 5.73 -0.94 23.30
CA LYS A 85 6.56 -2.00 22.70
C LYS A 85 8.01 -1.88 23.12
N ASP A 86 8.57 -3.07 23.46
CA ASP A 86 10.01 -3.26 23.66
C ASP A 86 10.84 -2.73 22.48
N ASP A 87 12.11 -2.39 22.71
CA ASP A 87 13.08 -1.76 21.78
C ASP A 87 13.31 -2.43 20.42
N HIS A 88 12.63 -3.53 20.15
CA HIS A 88 12.68 -4.30 18.89
C HIS A 88 11.40 -4.20 18.07
N LEU A 89 10.90 -2.97 17.82
CA LEU A 89 9.82 -2.75 16.87
C LEU A 89 10.23 -3.31 15.50
N ASP A 90 9.64 -4.43 15.13
CA ASP A 90 9.79 -4.96 13.77
C ASP A 90 8.91 -4.14 12.83
N PHE A 91 9.52 -3.09 12.26
CA PHE A 91 8.87 -2.24 11.27
C PHE A 91 8.66 -2.94 9.91
N SER A 92 9.21 -4.16 9.76
CA SER A 92 9.10 -4.91 8.50
C SER A 92 7.65 -5.22 8.17
N ILE A 93 6.83 -5.55 9.17
CA ILE A 93 5.42 -5.87 9.00
C ILE A 93 4.60 -4.70 8.42
N TYR A 94 4.92 -3.47 8.82
CA TYR A 94 4.23 -2.27 8.32
C TYR A 94 4.65 -1.92 6.90
N ASN A 95 5.94 -2.09 6.59
CA ASN A 95 6.44 -1.96 5.22
C ASN A 95 5.85 -3.04 4.30
N GLU A 96 5.66 -4.25 4.81
CA GLU A 96 5.00 -5.33 4.07
C GLU A 96 3.52 -5.00 3.83
N LEU A 97 2.79 -4.52 4.86
CA LEU A 97 1.41 -4.11 4.74
C LEU A 97 1.24 -2.99 3.69
N ASP A 98 2.08 -1.96 3.76
CA ASP A 98 2.07 -0.88 2.77
C ASP A 98 2.38 -1.38 1.36
N THR A 99 3.36 -2.27 1.24
CA THR A 99 3.75 -2.86 -0.03
C THR A 99 2.63 -3.72 -0.62
N ILE A 100 1.92 -4.48 0.21
CA ILE A 100 0.82 -5.33 -0.23
C ILE A 100 -0.38 -4.50 -0.65
N ILE A 101 -0.74 -3.46 0.10
CA ILE A 101 -1.92 -2.65 -0.18
C ILE A 101 -1.66 -1.69 -1.35
N PHE A 102 -0.52 -1.00 -1.34
CA PHE A 102 -0.25 0.15 -2.23
C PHE A 102 0.91 -0.07 -3.23
N GLY A 103 1.54 -1.24 -3.24
CA GLY A 103 2.74 -1.50 -4.03
C GLY A 103 4.01 -0.85 -3.44
N ARG A 104 5.18 -1.17 -3.99
CA ARG A 104 6.46 -0.64 -3.51
C ARG A 104 6.56 0.86 -3.76
N ALA A 105 6.95 1.62 -2.75
CA ALA A 105 7.09 3.08 -2.85
C ALA A 105 8.13 3.52 -3.91
N GLN A 106 9.16 2.70 -4.15
CA GLN A 106 10.22 2.96 -5.14
C GLN A 106 9.73 2.83 -6.59
N ASP A 107 8.66 2.08 -6.83
CA ASP A 107 8.09 1.86 -8.16
C ASP A 107 7.04 2.92 -8.53
N ARG A 108 6.75 3.86 -7.62
CA ARG A 108 5.68 4.86 -7.78
C ARG A 108 6.19 6.10 -8.52
N ARG A 109 6.41 5.98 -9.82
CA ARG A 109 6.48 7.16 -10.69
C ARG A 109 5.05 7.60 -11.02
N PHE A 110 4.64 8.74 -10.46
CA PHE A 110 3.34 9.32 -10.76
C PHE A 110 3.42 10.19 -12.02
N LEU A 111 2.43 10.05 -12.87
CA LEU A 111 2.20 10.93 -14.02
C LEU A 111 1.03 11.88 -13.73
N ASN A 112 1.09 13.10 -14.24
CA ASN A 112 -0.08 13.97 -14.30
C ASN A 112 -0.99 13.57 -15.49
N ALA A 113 -2.17 14.19 -15.63
CA ALA A 113 -3.15 13.84 -16.65
C ALA A 113 -2.59 13.99 -18.09
N ALA A 114 -1.74 14.97 -18.36
CA ALA A 114 -1.17 15.16 -19.68
C ALA A 114 -0.15 14.05 -20.01
N GLU A 115 0.74 13.75 -19.07
CA GLU A 115 1.71 12.67 -19.18
C GLU A 115 1.01 11.31 -19.27
N PHE A 116 -0.06 11.09 -18.49
CA PHE A 116 -0.87 9.88 -18.51
C PHE A 116 -1.51 9.67 -19.91
N CYS A 117 -2.15 10.70 -20.48
CA CYS A 117 -2.73 10.63 -21.81
C CYS A 117 -1.66 10.28 -22.87
N THR A 118 -0.48 10.90 -22.78
CA THR A 118 0.65 10.57 -23.67
C THR A 118 1.12 9.13 -23.54
N ALA A 119 1.23 8.64 -22.29
CA ALA A 119 1.73 7.29 -21.98
C ALA A 119 0.74 6.16 -22.34
N THR A 120 -0.57 6.45 -22.35
CA THR A 120 -1.64 5.47 -22.59
C THR A 120 -2.26 5.53 -23.97
N GLY A 121 -2.09 6.65 -24.69
CA GLY A 121 -2.77 6.90 -25.95
C GLY A 121 -4.22 7.38 -25.81
N LEU A 122 -4.69 7.62 -24.60
CA LEU A 122 -6.03 8.16 -24.34
C LEU A 122 -6.03 9.68 -24.55
N ASN A 123 -7.13 10.22 -25.06
CA ASN A 123 -7.36 11.66 -25.04
C ASN A 123 -7.96 12.11 -23.70
N ARG A 124 -8.01 13.44 -23.47
CA ARG A 124 -8.51 14.02 -22.21
C ARG A 124 -9.99 13.73 -21.94
N GLU A 125 -10.80 13.70 -22.98
CA GLU A 125 -12.22 13.43 -22.88
C GLU A 125 -12.47 11.98 -22.41
N ARG A 126 -11.75 11.03 -23.02
CA ARG A 126 -11.83 9.61 -22.61
C ARG A 126 -11.31 9.40 -21.19
N LEU A 127 -10.20 10.07 -20.82
CA LEU A 127 -9.71 10.03 -19.44
C LEU A 127 -10.77 10.53 -18.46
N LYS A 128 -11.40 11.67 -18.76
CA LYS A 128 -12.47 12.22 -17.93
C LYS A 128 -13.63 11.23 -17.77
N GLY A 129 -14.11 10.64 -18.86
CA GLY A 129 -15.18 9.64 -18.83
C GLY A 129 -14.82 8.41 -17.98
N LEU A 130 -13.58 7.91 -18.06
CA LEU A 130 -13.12 6.79 -17.23
C LEU A 130 -13.08 7.14 -15.73
N LEU A 131 -12.69 8.35 -15.38
CA LEU A 131 -12.69 8.83 -13.98
C LEU A 131 -14.12 9.01 -13.45
N GLU A 132 -15.01 9.61 -14.24
CA GLU A 132 -16.43 9.81 -13.87
C GLU A 132 -17.16 8.48 -13.71
N ALA A 133 -16.88 7.51 -14.57
CA ALA A 133 -17.44 6.16 -14.49
C ALA A 133 -16.77 5.26 -13.43
N LYS A 134 -15.80 5.79 -12.67
CA LYS A 134 -14.98 5.05 -11.70
C LYS A 134 -14.23 3.85 -12.28
N LEU A 135 -14.00 3.83 -13.58
CA LEU A 135 -13.22 2.79 -14.26
C LEU A 135 -11.71 3.00 -14.13
N LEU A 136 -11.31 4.20 -13.75
CA LEU A 136 -9.96 4.56 -13.37
C LEU A 136 -10.02 5.24 -12.00
N LEU A 137 -9.25 4.73 -11.03
CA LEU A 137 -9.37 5.06 -9.61
C LEU A 137 -8.01 5.49 -9.03
N PRO A 138 -7.44 6.63 -9.47
CA PRO A 138 -6.18 7.10 -8.94
C PRO A 138 -6.31 7.39 -7.43
N LEU A 139 -5.29 7.01 -6.66
CA LEU A 139 -5.28 7.19 -5.20
C LEU A 139 -5.20 8.66 -4.77
N GLU A 140 -4.70 9.53 -5.63
CA GLU A 140 -4.58 10.97 -5.41
C GLU A 140 -5.02 11.71 -6.69
N GLU A 141 -5.66 12.84 -6.51
CA GLU A 141 -6.13 13.65 -7.65
C GLU A 141 -4.98 14.06 -8.58
N ASN A 142 -5.16 13.85 -9.88
CA ASN A 142 -4.19 14.16 -10.94
C ASN A 142 -2.81 13.50 -10.74
N ARG A 143 -2.78 12.30 -10.08
CA ARG A 143 -1.56 11.52 -9.86
C ARG A 143 -1.82 10.06 -10.19
N PHE A 144 -1.37 9.66 -11.37
CA PHE A 144 -1.58 8.33 -11.92
C PHE A 144 -0.35 7.46 -11.69
N ASP A 145 -0.53 6.34 -11.02
CA ASP A 145 0.53 5.39 -10.72
C ASP A 145 0.71 4.33 -11.84
N PRO A 146 1.68 3.40 -11.75
CA PRO A 146 1.89 2.38 -12.77
C PRO A 146 0.67 1.45 -12.98
N GLN A 147 -0.19 1.24 -11.97
CA GLN A 147 -1.40 0.43 -12.12
C GLN A 147 -2.44 1.19 -12.95
N ASP A 148 -2.62 2.48 -12.67
CA ASP A 148 -3.49 3.35 -13.46
C ASP A 148 -3.04 3.40 -14.92
N ILE A 149 -1.71 3.51 -15.17
CA ILE A 149 -1.15 3.52 -16.53
C ILE A 149 -1.43 2.19 -17.23
N GLY A 150 -1.29 1.07 -16.54
CA GLY A 150 -1.62 -0.25 -17.07
C GLY A 150 -3.10 -0.35 -17.49
N MET A 151 -4.00 0.11 -16.62
CA MET A 151 -5.44 0.18 -16.91
C MET A 151 -5.75 1.12 -18.06
N GLY A 152 -5.14 2.30 -18.10
CA GLY A 152 -5.32 3.25 -19.20
C GLY A 152 -4.93 2.67 -20.56
N LYS A 153 -3.81 1.96 -20.64
CA LYS A 153 -3.38 1.25 -21.87
C LYS A 153 -4.37 0.16 -22.27
N MET A 154 -4.87 -0.60 -21.32
CA MET A 154 -5.90 -1.61 -21.56
C MET A 154 -7.17 -0.97 -22.14
N TYR A 155 -7.68 0.11 -21.54
CA TYR A 155 -8.86 0.83 -22.05
C TYR A 155 -8.63 1.43 -23.44
N ALA A 156 -7.43 1.92 -23.73
CA ALA A 156 -7.09 2.37 -25.08
C ALA A 156 -7.14 1.22 -26.09
N ALA A 157 -6.61 0.07 -25.75
CA ALA A 157 -6.59 -1.11 -26.61
C ALA A 157 -7.98 -1.68 -26.88
N VAL A 158 -8.86 -1.77 -25.87
CA VAL A 158 -10.19 -2.36 -26.03
C VAL A 158 -11.23 -1.38 -26.60
N SER A 159 -10.93 -0.11 -26.71
CA SER A 159 -11.87 0.88 -27.27
C SER A 159 -12.30 0.55 -28.70
N GLY A 160 -11.46 -0.14 -29.48
CA GLY A 160 -11.76 -0.61 -30.82
C GLY A 160 -12.73 -1.80 -30.89
N PHE A 161 -13.02 -2.46 -29.78
CA PHE A 161 -13.94 -3.62 -29.71
C PHE A 161 -15.37 -3.25 -29.34
N GLY A 162 -15.69 -1.96 -29.21
CA GLY A 162 -17.03 -1.47 -28.90
C GLY A 162 -17.42 -1.55 -27.43
N LEU A 163 -16.48 -1.89 -26.53
CA LEU A 163 -16.73 -1.85 -25.09
C LEU A 163 -16.95 -0.40 -24.63
N SER A 164 -18.15 -0.13 -24.11
CA SER A 164 -18.53 1.19 -23.61
C SER A 164 -18.25 1.34 -22.10
N SER A 165 -18.26 2.58 -21.61
CA SER A 165 -18.16 2.83 -20.18
C SER A 165 -19.40 2.30 -19.43
N GLU A 166 -20.56 2.36 -20.06
CA GLU A 166 -21.83 1.91 -19.53
C GLU A 166 -21.82 0.40 -19.24
N ASP A 167 -21.21 -0.41 -20.11
CA ASP A 167 -21.07 -1.85 -19.93
C ASP A 167 -20.29 -2.21 -18.65
N MET A 168 -19.43 -1.29 -18.20
CA MET A 168 -18.54 -1.52 -17.06
C MET A 168 -19.02 -0.91 -15.74
N VAL A 169 -20.04 -0.03 -15.76
CA VAL A 169 -20.53 0.65 -14.54
C VAL A 169 -21.06 -0.36 -13.52
N GLU A 170 -21.81 -1.36 -13.96
CA GLU A 170 -22.33 -2.42 -13.08
C GLU A 170 -21.19 -3.25 -12.47
N TYR A 171 -20.12 -3.51 -13.24
CA TYR A 171 -18.95 -4.22 -12.75
C TYR A 171 -18.31 -3.49 -11.58
N VAL A 172 -18.16 -2.17 -11.67
CA VAL A 172 -17.61 -1.33 -10.56
C VAL A 172 -18.50 -1.42 -9.33
N ALA A 173 -19.83 -1.31 -9.50
CA ALA A 173 -20.77 -1.39 -8.38
C ALA A 173 -20.74 -2.78 -7.68
N LEU A 174 -20.52 -3.86 -8.42
CA LEU A 174 -20.32 -5.19 -7.84
C LEU A 174 -18.97 -5.27 -7.09
N CYS A 175 -17.91 -4.70 -7.64
CA CYS A 175 -16.60 -4.63 -6.97
C CYS A 175 -16.65 -3.81 -5.67
N GLU A 176 -17.37 -2.69 -5.64
CA GLU A 176 -17.58 -1.91 -4.41
C GLU A 176 -18.22 -2.78 -3.31
N LYS A 177 -19.28 -3.55 -3.64
CA LYS A 177 -19.91 -4.47 -2.66
C LYS A 177 -18.97 -5.56 -2.16
N ILE A 178 -18.08 -6.08 -3.02
CA ILE A 178 -17.08 -7.07 -2.62
C ILE A 178 -16.08 -6.42 -1.63
N VAL A 179 -15.59 -5.22 -1.94
CA VAL A 179 -14.65 -4.51 -1.08
C VAL A 179 -15.28 -4.17 0.26
N ASP A 180 -16.53 -3.67 0.27
CA ASP A 180 -17.27 -3.38 1.51
C ASP A 180 -17.41 -4.63 2.39
N HIS A 181 -17.73 -5.76 1.79
CA HIS A 181 -17.84 -7.04 2.50
C HIS A 181 -16.48 -7.49 3.09
N GLU A 182 -15.41 -7.38 2.31
CA GLU A 182 -14.04 -7.71 2.78
C GLU A 182 -13.60 -6.78 3.91
N MET A 183 -13.91 -5.49 3.83
CA MET A 183 -13.63 -4.53 4.91
C MET A 183 -14.42 -4.85 6.18
N ALA A 184 -15.69 -5.24 6.06
CA ALA A 184 -16.49 -5.68 7.20
C ALA A 184 -15.94 -6.96 7.85
N ILE A 185 -15.46 -7.92 7.07
CA ILE A 185 -14.77 -9.11 7.59
C ILE A 185 -13.49 -8.71 8.32
N ARG A 186 -12.66 -7.88 7.71
CA ARG A 186 -11.44 -7.38 8.35
C ARG A 186 -11.75 -6.72 9.68
N GLU A 187 -12.65 -5.74 9.70
CA GLU A 187 -13.02 -5.02 10.92
C GLU A 187 -13.47 -5.99 12.03
N ARG A 188 -14.36 -6.92 11.73
CA ARG A 188 -14.83 -7.92 12.69
C ARG A 188 -13.72 -8.78 13.28
N LEU A 189 -12.71 -9.13 12.46
CA LEU A 189 -11.61 -10.00 12.86
C LEU A 189 -10.48 -9.24 13.57
N THR A 190 -10.32 -7.95 13.31
CA THR A 190 -9.13 -7.20 13.77
C THR A 190 -9.40 -6.14 14.83
N HIS A 191 -10.63 -5.61 14.96
CA HIS A 191 -10.96 -4.47 15.83
C HIS A 191 -10.52 -4.62 17.30
N HIS A 192 -10.41 -5.85 17.78
CA HIS A 192 -10.02 -6.16 19.17
C HIS A 192 -8.53 -6.50 19.32
N LEU A 193 -7.78 -6.56 18.20
CA LEU A 193 -6.39 -6.98 18.22
C LEU A 193 -5.45 -5.81 18.52
N PRO A 194 -4.33 -6.07 19.18
CA PRO A 194 -3.21 -5.13 19.19
C PRO A 194 -2.74 -4.83 17.78
N TYR A 195 -2.27 -3.61 17.56
CA TYR A 195 -1.99 -3.07 16.23
C TYR A 195 -1.05 -3.93 15.36
N ASP A 196 -0.03 -4.57 15.96
CA ASP A 196 0.90 -5.46 15.24
C ASP A 196 0.23 -6.76 14.77
N LYS A 197 -0.66 -7.31 15.58
CA LYS A 197 -1.46 -8.48 15.21
C LYS A 197 -2.52 -8.14 14.18
N ASP A 198 -3.14 -6.94 14.29
CA ASP A 198 -4.04 -6.42 13.27
C ASP A 198 -3.30 -6.28 11.92
N ALA A 199 -2.11 -5.66 11.89
CA ALA A 199 -1.33 -5.52 10.67
C ALA A 199 -0.98 -6.89 10.05
N ALA A 200 -0.51 -7.84 10.87
CA ALA A 200 -0.17 -9.19 10.40
C ALA A 200 -1.39 -9.91 9.82
N LEU A 201 -2.50 -9.89 10.53
CA LEU A 201 -3.74 -10.52 10.05
C LEU A 201 -4.29 -9.81 8.80
N THR A 202 -4.22 -8.49 8.74
CA THR A 202 -4.64 -7.72 7.55
C THR A 202 -3.82 -8.10 6.31
N ILE A 203 -2.51 -8.33 6.43
CA ILE A 203 -1.66 -8.83 5.35
C ILE A 203 -2.21 -10.15 4.80
N GLU A 204 -2.49 -11.11 5.68
CA GLU A 204 -3.00 -12.42 5.26
C GLU A 204 -4.42 -12.33 4.70
N LEU A 205 -5.28 -11.47 5.23
CA LEU A 205 -6.62 -11.22 4.70
C LEU A 205 -6.56 -10.63 3.28
N VAL A 206 -5.68 -9.67 3.02
CA VAL A 206 -5.50 -9.07 1.68
C VAL A 206 -5.00 -10.12 0.68
N LYS A 207 -4.02 -10.95 1.07
CA LYS A 207 -3.52 -12.05 0.22
C LYS A 207 -4.64 -13.03 -0.11
N SER A 208 -5.39 -13.46 0.91
CA SER A 208 -6.50 -14.41 0.78
C SER A 208 -7.63 -13.85 -0.07
N ALA A 209 -8.03 -12.59 0.14
CA ALA A 209 -9.07 -11.93 -0.61
C ALA A 209 -8.74 -11.86 -2.12
N ARG A 210 -7.49 -11.52 -2.46
CA ARG A 210 -7.02 -11.53 -3.87
C ARG A 210 -7.15 -12.91 -4.49
N MET A 211 -6.73 -13.95 -3.78
CA MET A 211 -6.78 -15.34 -4.26
C MET A 211 -8.23 -15.82 -4.41
N ILE A 212 -9.10 -15.53 -3.45
CA ILE A 212 -10.52 -15.89 -3.49
C ILE A 212 -11.22 -15.20 -4.66
N ARG A 213 -11.02 -13.89 -4.84
CA ARG A 213 -11.64 -13.13 -5.95
C ARG A 213 -11.26 -13.73 -7.31
N SER A 214 -9.98 -13.93 -7.55
CA SER A 214 -9.49 -14.52 -8.79
C SER A 214 -10.09 -15.90 -9.02
N TYR A 215 -9.98 -16.80 -8.03
CA TYR A 215 -10.48 -18.17 -8.13
C TYR A 215 -12.00 -18.23 -8.39
N VAL A 216 -12.78 -17.49 -7.63
CA VAL A 216 -14.25 -17.54 -7.73
C VAL A 216 -14.72 -16.99 -9.08
N ILE A 217 -14.19 -15.83 -9.50
CA ILE A 217 -14.58 -15.22 -10.79
C ILE A 217 -14.20 -16.12 -11.95
N ASP A 218 -12.95 -16.61 -11.98
CA ASP A 218 -12.45 -17.48 -13.04
C ASP A 218 -13.24 -18.79 -13.10
N ARG A 219 -13.56 -19.38 -11.94
CA ARG A 219 -14.29 -20.64 -11.87
C ARG A 219 -15.74 -20.49 -12.31
N LEU A 220 -16.41 -19.43 -11.92
CA LEU A 220 -17.76 -19.12 -12.37
C LEU A 220 -17.80 -18.89 -13.88
N PHE A 221 -16.83 -18.19 -14.44
CA PHE A 221 -16.70 -17.98 -15.88
C PHE A 221 -16.49 -19.32 -16.61
N GLN A 222 -15.57 -20.16 -16.16
CA GLN A 222 -15.31 -21.49 -16.73
C GLN A 222 -16.55 -22.37 -16.72
N GLN A 223 -17.31 -22.40 -15.61
CA GLN A 223 -18.54 -23.18 -15.51
C GLN A 223 -19.59 -22.72 -16.53
N ARG A 224 -19.73 -21.40 -16.72
CA ARG A 224 -20.69 -20.87 -17.71
C ARG A 224 -20.30 -21.19 -19.16
N VAL A 225 -18.98 -21.09 -19.46
CA VAL A 225 -18.47 -21.45 -20.79
C VAL A 225 -18.69 -22.94 -21.07
N ALA A 226 -18.41 -23.83 -20.12
CA ALA A 226 -18.64 -25.27 -20.25
C ALA A 226 -20.14 -25.59 -20.51
N ALA A 227 -21.02 -25.00 -19.71
CA ALA A 227 -22.47 -25.19 -19.91
C ALA A 227 -22.96 -24.70 -21.28
N MET A 228 -22.40 -23.63 -21.82
CA MET A 228 -22.74 -23.17 -23.19
C MET A 228 -22.26 -24.13 -24.28
N GLN A 229 -21.12 -24.77 -24.10
CA GLN A 229 -20.58 -25.75 -25.05
C GLN A 229 -21.45 -27.02 -25.07
N ASP A 230 -21.85 -27.51 -23.90
CA ASP A 230 -22.75 -28.68 -23.80
C ASP A 230 -24.11 -28.44 -24.50
N LEU A 231 -24.67 -27.22 -24.35
CA LEU A 231 -25.92 -26.83 -25.03
C LEU A 231 -25.76 -26.78 -26.56
N LYS A 232 -24.60 -26.34 -27.08
CA LYS A 232 -24.36 -26.35 -28.55
C LYS A 232 -24.23 -27.75 -29.09
N SER A 233 -23.44 -28.60 -28.43
CA SER A 233 -23.25 -30.00 -28.83
C SER A 233 -24.56 -30.81 -28.82
N SER A 234 -25.47 -30.50 -27.88
CA SER A 234 -26.79 -31.14 -27.80
C SER A 234 -27.73 -30.72 -28.95
N LYS A 235 -27.57 -29.48 -29.48
CA LYS A 235 -28.38 -29.01 -30.63
C LYS A 235 -27.87 -29.48 -31.97
N GLU A 236 -26.60 -29.79 -32.12
CA GLU A 236 -25.97 -30.29 -33.35
C GLU A 236 -26.24 -31.80 -33.54
N ASN A 237 -26.66 -32.52 -32.48
CA ASN A 237 -26.97 -33.94 -32.49
C ASN A 237 -28.49 -34.24 -32.59
N GLN A 238 -29.34 -33.24 -32.82
CA GLN A 238 -30.76 -33.35 -33.09
C GLN A 238 -31.10 -32.95 -34.52
#